data_23e5dcb3810d9781c281bd7dc4a9003d
#
_entry.id   23e5dcb3810d9781c281bd7dc4a9003d
#
_cell.length_a   1.000
_cell.length_b   1.000
_cell.length_c   1.000
_cell.angle_alpha   90.00
_cell.angle_beta   90.00
_cell.angle_gamma   90.00
#
_symmetry.space_group_name_H-M   'P 1'
#
loop_
_entity.id
_entity.type
_entity.pdbx_description
1 polymer ?
#
loop_
_entity_poly.entity_id
_entity_poly.type
_entity_poly.pdbx_seq_one_letter_code
_entity_poly.pdbx_strand_id
1 'polypeptide(L)'
;MKRNKLTVLIPPTPDNVNASEWWPVKSDVNWIETVYSDNKPAPSKLQGVDVFVGTDFTYEMAEFSDKLKAILIPAAGYERIIADALPNGTVVANASHHEAPIAEWVMMVAVALDHKLLQSHKTFITGLWDHWPGRYGPYRELFNRTFGIIGFGAIGRRVAKLAKAYDMEVIASGRSNNHSQIAQSLGVKYCWGKQGMKEVLSRSDFLLVATPLIPSTLNLIDEQALASMKKTSYLINPARGHIVNEYALYQALKEKKIAGAAIDTWYKYPTEETDQPRPSTYPFWELDNIIMTPHHSGATDGTRNRRAQTVAENIDRLTSGQPLINVIDF
;
A
#
# COMPACT_ATOMS: atom_id res chain seq x y z
N MET A 1 6.61 -25.58 36.01
CA MET A 1 6.40 -24.13 36.15
C MET A 1 5.29 -23.71 35.20
N LYS A 2 4.16 -23.14 35.72
CA LYS A 2 3.16 -22.54 34.86
C LYS A 2 3.82 -21.36 34.16
N ARG A 3 3.95 -21.40 32.82
CA ARG A 3 4.39 -20.21 32.06
C ARG A 3 3.36 -19.12 32.34
N ASN A 4 3.80 -17.93 32.74
CA ASN A 4 2.89 -16.79 32.86
C ASN A 4 2.27 -16.53 31.49
N LYS A 5 0.94 -16.36 31.46
CA LYS A 5 0.22 -16.00 30.25
C LYS A 5 0.71 -14.65 29.74
N LEU A 6 0.90 -14.51 28.42
CA LEU A 6 1.17 -13.21 27.82
C LEU A 6 -0.06 -12.30 27.94
N THR A 7 0.18 -11.05 28.22
CA THR A 7 -0.84 -10.00 28.19
C THR A 7 -0.75 -9.26 26.84
N VAL A 8 -1.83 -9.32 26.08
CA VAL A 8 -1.90 -8.79 24.70
C VAL A 8 -2.89 -7.61 24.64
N LEU A 9 -2.38 -6.43 24.31
CA LEU A 9 -3.20 -5.23 24.11
C LEU A 9 -3.59 -5.12 22.62
N ILE A 10 -4.89 -5.01 22.36
CA ILE A 10 -5.49 -4.92 21.02
C ILE A 10 -6.43 -3.72 20.91
N PRO A 11 -6.67 -3.20 19.67
CA PRO A 11 -7.79 -2.30 19.41
C PRO A 11 -9.13 -3.04 19.66
N PRO A 12 -10.24 -2.30 19.81
CA PRO A 12 -11.55 -2.92 19.96
C PRO A 12 -11.85 -3.87 18.80
N THR A 13 -12.41 -5.00 19.13
CA THR A 13 -12.96 -5.91 18.12
C THR A 13 -14.35 -5.42 17.70
N PRO A 14 -14.85 -5.81 16.51
CA PRO A 14 -16.20 -5.47 16.09
C PRO A 14 -17.25 -5.98 17.07
N ASP A 15 -18.40 -5.32 17.12
CA ASP A 15 -19.52 -5.72 17.98
C ASP A 15 -19.85 -7.20 17.82
N ASN A 16 -20.01 -7.89 18.94
CA ASN A 16 -20.31 -9.33 19.03
C ASN A 16 -19.22 -10.28 18.52
N VAL A 17 -17.98 -9.82 18.34
CA VAL A 17 -16.83 -10.68 17.99
C VAL A 17 -15.84 -10.69 19.14
N ASN A 18 -15.55 -11.88 19.68
CA ASN A 18 -14.54 -12.02 20.74
C ASN A 18 -13.11 -11.82 20.20
N ALA A 19 -12.20 -11.33 21.06
CA ALA A 19 -10.80 -11.16 20.70
C ALA A 19 -10.15 -12.41 20.12
N SER A 20 -10.44 -13.58 20.67
CA SER A 20 -9.95 -14.89 20.19
C SER A 20 -10.55 -15.35 18.83
N GLU A 21 -11.72 -14.84 18.46
CA GLU A 21 -12.31 -15.08 17.14
C GLU A 21 -11.72 -14.12 16.09
N TRP A 22 -11.51 -12.86 16.50
CA TRP A 22 -10.91 -11.86 15.62
C TRP A 22 -9.42 -12.11 15.38
N TRP A 23 -8.70 -12.47 16.44
CA TRP A 23 -7.30 -12.87 16.43
C TRP A 23 -7.21 -14.36 16.76
N PRO A 24 -7.13 -15.27 15.79
CA PRO A 24 -7.25 -16.72 16.02
C PRO A 24 -5.97 -17.31 16.66
N VAL A 25 -5.65 -16.82 17.86
CA VAL A 25 -4.54 -17.28 18.70
C VAL A 25 -4.90 -18.61 19.34
N LYS A 26 -3.99 -19.57 19.29
CA LYS A 26 -4.15 -20.92 19.89
C LYS A 26 -3.66 -20.99 21.33
N SER A 27 -2.74 -20.11 21.69
CA SER A 27 -2.18 -20.03 23.04
C SER A 27 -3.15 -19.37 24.02
N ASP A 28 -3.06 -19.76 25.29
CA ASP A 28 -3.82 -19.11 26.34
C ASP A 28 -3.16 -17.78 26.74
N VAL A 29 -3.82 -16.66 26.43
CA VAL A 29 -3.34 -15.30 26.64
C VAL A 29 -4.38 -14.45 27.38
N ASN A 30 -3.94 -13.38 28.04
CA ASN A 30 -4.80 -12.37 28.63
C ASN A 30 -5.02 -11.24 27.62
N TRP A 31 -6.26 -11.05 27.17
CA TRP A 31 -6.62 -9.97 26.28
C TRP A 31 -6.94 -8.69 27.04
N ILE A 32 -6.42 -7.56 26.56
CA ILE A 32 -6.81 -6.20 26.95
C ILE A 32 -7.31 -5.50 25.68
N GLU A 33 -8.60 -5.21 25.64
CA GLU A 33 -9.18 -4.37 24.58
C GLU A 33 -9.27 -2.93 25.07
N THR A 34 -8.89 -1.98 24.23
CA THR A 34 -9.00 -0.56 24.58
C THR A 34 -9.25 0.28 23.32
N VAL A 35 -10.01 1.37 23.50
CA VAL A 35 -10.26 2.33 22.42
C VAL A 35 -8.94 2.96 21.99
N TYR A 36 -8.72 3.03 20.68
CA TYR A 36 -7.61 3.74 20.07
C TYR A 36 -8.09 5.09 19.54
N SER A 37 -7.40 6.15 19.93
CA SER A 37 -7.57 7.48 19.37
C SER A 37 -6.36 7.76 18.47
N ASP A 38 -6.59 8.25 17.27
CA ASP A 38 -5.52 8.48 16.28
C ASP A 38 -4.61 7.25 16.09
N ASN A 39 -5.23 6.07 15.96
CA ASN A 39 -4.59 4.75 15.76
C ASN A 39 -3.71 4.24 16.93
N LYS A 40 -3.76 4.84 18.09
CA LYS A 40 -2.99 4.42 19.28
C LYS A 40 -3.83 4.42 20.56
N PRO A 41 -3.52 3.52 21.50
CA PRO A 41 -4.14 3.54 22.84
C PRO A 41 -3.60 4.70 23.67
N ALA A 42 -4.30 5.04 24.76
CA ALA A 42 -3.70 5.88 25.79
C ALA A 42 -2.40 5.22 26.32
N PRO A 43 -1.29 5.95 26.44
CA PRO A 43 0.03 5.38 26.80
C PRO A 43 0.00 4.51 28.05
N SER A 44 -0.72 4.93 29.10
CA SER A 44 -0.86 4.18 30.36
C SER A 44 -1.47 2.77 30.21
N LYS A 45 -2.13 2.47 29.11
CA LYS A 45 -2.68 1.14 28.81
C LYS A 45 -1.60 0.10 28.49
N LEU A 46 -0.37 0.52 28.20
CA LEU A 46 0.76 -0.37 27.94
C LEU A 46 1.41 -0.92 29.22
N GLN A 47 1.03 -0.42 30.39
CA GLN A 47 1.61 -0.91 31.64
C GLN A 47 1.31 -2.40 31.86
N GLY A 48 2.37 -3.20 32.02
CA GLY A 48 2.26 -4.63 32.21
C GLY A 48 1.91 -5.45 30.96
N VAL A 49 1.88 -4.84 29.77
CA VAL A 49 1.61 -5.48 28.49
C VAL A 49 2.85 -6.17 27.94
N ASP A 50 2.71 -7.43 27.52
CA ASP A 50 3.78 -8.19 26.85
C ASP A 50 3.78 -8.00 25.32
N VAL A 51 2.60 -7.88 24.72
CA VAL A 51 2.42 -7.75 23.27
C VAL A 51 1.45 -6.61 22.97
N PHE A 52 1.88 -5.68 22.13
CA PHE A 52 1.04 -4.60 21.62
C PHE A 52 0.69 -4.85 20.14
N VAL A 53 -0.59 -4.87 19.80
CA VAL A 53 -1.08 -4.95 18.41
C VAL A 53 -1.52 -3.56 17.97
N GLY A 54 -0.72 -2.91 17.13
CA GLY A 54 -1.00 -1.55 16.68
C GLY A 54 -0.02 -1.05 15.62
N THR A 55 -0.29 0.14 15.08
CA THR A 55 0.48 0.72 13.97
C THR A 55 1.41 1.86 14.39
N ASP A 56 1.25 2.34 15.63
CA ASP A 56 1.94 3.52 16.14
C ASP A 56 2.62 3.22 17.47
N PHE A 57 3.87 3.68 17.64
CA PHE A 57 4.57 3.58 18.91
C PHE A 57 5.47 4.81 19.11
N THR A 58 5.29 5.51 20.22
CA THR A 58 5.91 6.81 20.51
C THR A 58 6.78 6.76 21.77
N TYR A 59 7.57 7.81 22.01
CA TYR A 59 8.35 7.95 23.26
C TYR A 59 7.45 7.95 24.50
N GLU A 60 6.29 8.62 24.44
CA GLU A 60 5.32 8.63 25.55
C GLU A 60 4.79 7.23 25.85
N MET A 61 4.52 6.41 24.84
CA MET A 61 4.10 5.02 25.01
C MET A 61 5.20 4.15 25.63
N ALA A 62 6.46 4.43 25.32
CA ALA A 62 7.62 3.71 25.85
C ALA A 62 7.75 3.85 27.39
N GLU A 63 7.36 5.00 27.95
CA GLU A 63 7.41 5.25 29.40
C GLU A 63 6.55 4.25 30.22
N PHE A 64 5.51 3.69 29.60
CA PHE A 64 4.59 2.72 30.21
C PHE A 64 4.84 1.28 29.77
N SER A 65 5.85 1.03 28.94
CA SER A 65 6.07 -0.27 28.26
C SER A 65 7.13 -1.13 28.97
N ASP A 66 7.00 -1.29 30.29
CA ASP A 66 7.98 -1.96 31.16
C ASP A 66 8.18 -3.46 30.88
N LYS A 67 7.20 -4.12 30.25
CA LYS A 67 7.21 -5.55 29.94
C LYS A 67 7.10 -5.90 28.46
N LEU A 68 7.12 -4.89 27.59
CA LEU A 68 6.84 -5.07 26.18
C LEU A 68 7.92 -5.94 25.48
N LYS A 69 7.48 -7.06 24.94
CA LYS A 69 8.31 -8.04 24.19
C LYS A 69 8.16 -7.91 22.71
N ALA A 70 6.94 -7.58 22.24
CA ALA A 70 6.66 -7.46 20.82
C ALA A 70 5.63 -6.38 20.51
N ILE A 71 5.84 -5.72 19.34
CA ILE A 71 4.84 -4.90 18.67
C ILE A 71 4.48 -5.63 17.38
N LEU A 72 3.21 -5.99 17.22
CA LEU A 72 2.69 -6.68 16.05
C LEU A 72 1.81 -5.73 15.24
N ILE A 73 2.28 -5.38 14.05
CA ILE A 73 1.63 -4.40 13.19
C ILE A 73 0.68 -5.14 12.23
N PRO A 74 -0.66 -4.97 12.33
CA PRO A 74 -1.62 -5.59 11.42
C PRO A 74 -1.71 -4.83 10.08
N ALA A 75 -0.57 -4.37 9.58
CA ALA A 75 -0.39 -3.60 8.36
C ALA A 75 1.00 -3.87 7.76
N ALA A 76 1.28 -3.31 6.57
CA ALA A 76 2.63 -3.37 5.99
C ALA A 76 3.52 -2.22 6.44
N GLY A 77 2.96 -1.01 6.54
CA GLY A 77 3.69 0.19 6.90
C GLY A 77 4.05 0.20 8.39
N TYR A 78 5.26 0.65 8.68
CA TYR A 78 5.80 0.77 10.05
C TYR A 78 6.41 2.15 10.29
N GLU A 79 6.11 3.10 9.43
CA GLU A 79 6.69 4.45 9.44
C GLU A 79 6.34 5.24 10.72
N ARG A 80 5.33 4.81 11.47
CA ARG A 80 4.88 5.44 12.72
C ARG A 80 5.38 4.73 13.99
N ILE A 81 6.23 3.71 13.83
CA ILE A 81 6.98 3.12 14.94
C ILE A 81 8.28 3.90 15.08
N ILE A 82 8.45 4.62 16.18
CA ILE A 82 9.70 5.34 16.48
C ILE A 82 10.71 4.34 16.99
N ALA A 83 11.68 3.96 16.16
CA ALA A 83 12.66 2.92 16.49
C ALA A 83 13.46 3.23 17.77
N ASP A 84 13.89 4.48 17.92
CA ASP A 84 14.66 4.93 19.08
C ASP A 84 13.85 4.95 20.40
N ALA A 85 12.53 4.82 20.32
CA ALA A 85 11.65 4.73 21.51
C ALA A 85 11.44 3.28 21.98
N LEU A 86 11.88 2.27 21.20
CA LEU A 86 11.61 0.87 21.53
C LEU A 86 12.36 0.44 22.81
N PRO A 87 11.67 -0.18 23.79
CA PRO A 87 12.33 -0.78 24.94
C PRO A 87 13.32 -1.88 24.48
N ASN A 88 14.41 -2.01 25.22
CA ASN A 88 15.45 -3.00 24.90
C ASN A 88 14.88 -4.41 24.79
N GLY A 89 15.15 -5.09 23.69
CA GLY A 89 14.69 -6.46 23.43
C GLY A 89 13.28 -6.57 22.87
N THR A 90 12.59 -5.46 22.63
CA THR A 90 11.28 -5.45 21.95
C THR A 90 11.47 -5.76 20.47
N VAL A 91 10.75 -6.77 19.97
CA VAL A 91 10.75 -7.16 18.55
C VAL A 91 9.54 -6.54 17.86
N VAL A 92 9.75 -5.96 16.68
CA VAL A 92 8.65 -5.44 15.84
C VAL A 92 8.47 -6.35 14.65
N ALA A 93 7.22 -6.76 14.39
CA ALA A 93 6.87 -7.58 13.23
C ALA A 93 5.60 -7.07 12.56
N ASN A 94 5.53 -7.18 11.23
CA ASN A 94 4.38 -6.72 10.47
C ASN A 94 3.59 -7.84 9.76
N ALA A 95 2.39 -7.50 9.29
CA ALA A 95 1.54 -8.38 8.52
C ALA A 95 1.03 -7.65 7.27
N SER A 96 1.69 -7.85 6.13
CA SER A 96 1.36 -7.14 4.88
C SER A 96 0.10 -7.69 4.20
N HIS A 97 0.18 -8.81 3.51
CA HIS A 97 -0.92 -9.57 2.86
C HIS A 97 -1.91 -8.79 1.95
N HIS A 98 -1.53 -7.61 1.46
CA HIS A 98 -2.37 -6.76 0.62
C HIS A 98 -1.96 -6.77 -0.86
N GLU A 99 -0.97 -7.57 -1.24
CA GLU A 99 -0.46 -7.62 -2.61
C GLU A 99 -1.48 -8.13 -3.62
N ALA A 100 -2.39 -9.01 -3.21
CA ALA A 100 -3.43 -9.53 -4.09
C ALA A 100 -4.49 -8.47 -4.43
N PRO A 101 -5.22 -7.89 -3.45
CA PRO A 101 -6.25 -6.89 -3.76
C PRO A 101 -5.67 -5.61 -4.38
N ILE A 102 -4.46 -5.17 -3.98
CA ILE A 102 -3.82 -4.03 -4.65
C ILE A 102 -3.54 -4.36 -6.11
N ALA A 103 -3.07 -5.58 -6.44
CA ALA A 103 -2.83 -5.95 -7.83
C ALA A 103 -4.14 -6.02 -8.65
N GLU A 104 -5.23 -6.48 -8.05
CA GLU A 104 -6.57 -6.45 -8.67
C GLU A 104 -7.01 -5.01 -8.93
N TRP A 105 -6.87 -4.11 -7.94
CA TRP A 105 -7.18 -2.70 -8.09
C TRP A 105 -6.33 -2.05 -9.19
N VAL A 106 -5.02 -2.34 -9.23
CA VAL A 106 -4.10 -1.81 -10.26
C VAL A 106 -4.54 -2.20 -11.67
N MET A 107 -4.90 -3.47 -11.89
CA MET A 107 -5.37 -3.92 -13.21
C MET A 107 -6.75 -3.35 -13.55
N MET A 108 -7.66 -3.27 -12.58
CA MET A 108 -8.98 -2.65 -12.76
C MET A 108 -8.85 -1.20 -13.23
N VAL A 109 -8.03 -0.38 -12.54
CA VAL A 109 -7.88 1.04 -12.92
C VAL A 109 -7.10 1.20 -14.22
N ALA A 110 -6.17 0.31 -14.55
CA ALA A 110 -5.48 0.33 -15.84
C ALA A 110 -6.46 0.14 -17.01
N VAL A 111 -7.34 -0.86 -16.91
CA VAL A 111 -8.41 -1.10 -17.90
C VAL A 111 -9.38 0.08 -17.91
N ALA A 112 -9.84 0.55 -16.75
CA ALA A 112 -10.80 1.65 -16.65
C ALA A 112 -10.29 2.97 -17.26
N LEU A 113 -9.00 3.28 -17.07
CA LEU A 113 -8.36 4.46 -17.66
C LEU A 113 -8.27 4.34 -19.19
N ASP A 114 -7.83 3.20 -19.68
CA ASP A 114 -7.61 3.01 -21.12
C ASP A 114 -8.93 3.01 -21.90
N HIS A 115 -9.95 2.37 -21.36
CA HIS A 115 -11.31 2.33 -21.92
C HIS A 115 -12.15 3.58 -21.61
N LYS A 116 -11.61 4.58 -20.90
CA LYS A 116 -12.35 5.78 -20.49
C LYS A 116 -13.66 5.46 -19.78
N LEU A 117 -13.66 4.38 -18.97
CA LEU A 117 -14.88 3.81 -18.38
C LEU A 117 -15.69 4.84 -17.61
N LEU A 118 -15.04 5.63 -16.74
CA LEU A 118 -15.75 6.61 -15.89
C LEU A 118 -16.34 7.75 -16.72
N GLN A 119 -15.62 8.26 -17.70
CA GLN A 119 -16.08 9.31 -18.59
C GLN A 119 -17.24 8.82 -19.46
N SER A 120 -17.09 7.63 -20.05
CA SER A 120 -18.14 7.00 -20.85
C SER A 120 -19.42 6.78 -20.06
N HIS A 121 -19.29 6.21 -18.85
CA HIS A 121 -20.43 6.01 -17.95
C HIS A 121 -21.11 7.34 -17.59
N LYS A 122 -20.32 8.34 -17.16
CA LYS A 122 -20.82 9.67 -16.76
C LYS A 122 -21.62 10.36 -17.86
N THR A 123 -21.19 10.28 -19.12
CA THR A 123 -21.91 10.90 -20.23
C THR A 123 -23.11 10.04 -20.67
N PHE A 124 -22.96 8.73 -20.70
CA PHE A 124 -24.00 7.83 -21.20
C PHE A 124 -25.25 7.79 -20.31
N ILE A 125 -25.12 7.89 -18.99
CA ILE A 125 -26.29 7.99 -18.07
C ILE A 125 -27.12 9.26 -18.29
N THR A 126 -26.57 10.29 -18.93
CA THR A 126 -27.30 11.51 -19.32
C THR A 126 -27.91 11.42 -20.72
N GLY A 127 -27.79 10.26 -21.39
CA GLY A 127 -28.30 10.05 -22.76
C GLY A 127 -27.31 10.49 -23.85
N LEU A 128 -26.10 10.93 -23.52
CA LEU A 128 -25.10 11.36 -24.49
C LEU A 128 -24.24 10.17 -24.99
N TRP A 129 -24.14 10.06 -26.31
CA TRP A 129 -23.36 9.00 -27.00
C TRP A 129 -21.96 9.46 -27.39
N ASP A 130 -21.32 10.30 -26.57
CA ASP A 130 -20.02 10.92 -26.90
C ASP A 130 -18.88 9.89 -27.02
N HIS A 131 -18.97 8.78 -26.31
CA HIS A 131 -17.99 7.70 -26.31
C HIS A 131 -18.37 6.53 -27.25
N TRP A 132 -19.40 6.67 -28.09
CA TRP A 132 -19.73 5.67 -29.08
C TRP A 132 -18.62 5.57 -30.16
N PRO A 133 -18.18 4.36 -30.55
CA PRO A 133 -17.06 4.20 -31.49
C PRO A 133 -17.20 4.94 -32.82
N GLY A 134 -18.42 5.10 -33.32
CA GLY A 134 -18.70 5.89 -34.53
C GLY A 134 -18.44 7.40 -34.40
N ARG A 135 -18.34 7.92 -33.15
CA ARG A 135 -18.08 9.34 -32.86
C ARG A 135 -16.71 9.54 -32.21
N TYR A 136 -16.35 8.67 -31.24
CA TYR A 136 -15.13 8.76 -30.47
C TYR A 136 -13.93 8.10 -31.17
N GLY A 137 -14.18 7.06 -31.98
CA GLY A 137 -13.18 6.18 -32.57
C GLY A 137 -12.92 4.93 -31.70
N PRO A 138 -12.04 4.06 -32.15
CA PRO A 138 -11.72 2.82 -31.44
C PRO A 138 -10.94 3.11 -30.15
N TYR A 139 -11.21 2.31 -29.13
CA TYR A 139 -10.40 2.25 -27.91
C TYR A 139 -9.13 1.45 -28.15
N ARG A 140 -8.14 1.66 -27.27
CA ARG A 140 -6.93 0.84 -27.27
C ARG A 140 -7.16 -0.44 -26.45
N GLU A 141 -6.29 -1.41 -26.66
CA GLU A 141 -6.26 -2.65 -25.89
C GLU A 141 -4.99 -2.70 -25.04
N LEU A 142 -5.01 -3.50 -23.95
CA LEU A 142 -3.83 -3.74 -23.13
C LEU A 142 -2.82 -4.67 -23.83
N PHE A 143 -3.31 -5.49 -24.74
CA PHE A 143 -2.52 -6.45 -25.53
C PHE A 143 -1.28 -5.81 -26.17
N ASN A 144 -0.12 -6.45 -26.00
CA ASN A 144 1.20 -5.99 -26.49
C ASN A 144 1.65 -4.61 -26.00
N ARG A 145 0.98 -4.01 -24.99
CA ARG A 145 1.45 -2.76 -24.38
C ARG A 145 2.39 -3.03 -23.22
N THR A 146 3.20 -2.04 -22.85
CA THR A 146 4.21 -2.17 -21.80
C THR A 146 3.66 -1.74 -20.45
N PHE A 147 3.67 -2.66 -19.48
CA PHE A 147 3.40 -2.38 -18.08
C PHE A 147 4.74 -2.17 -17.33
N GLY A 148 5.04 -0.94 -16.94
CA GLY A 148 6.24 -0.58 -16.19
C GLY A 148 6.00 -0.63 -14.69
N ILE A 149 6.97 -1.11 -13.92
CA ILE A 149 6.88 -1.27 -12.48
C ILE A 149 8.12 -0.66 -11.82
N ILE A 150 7.93 0.36 -10.97
CA ILE A 150 8.97 0.90 -10.08
C ILE A 150 8.76 0.30 -8.69
N GLY A 151 9.69 -0.60 -8.29
CA GLY A 151 9.58 -1.39 -7.07
C GLY A 151 9.07 -2.82 -7.33
N PHE A 152 9.97 -3.80 -7.35
CA PHE A 152 9.65 -5.20 -7.69
C PHE A 152 9.52 -6.09 -6.44
N GLY A 153 8.82 -5.56 -5.41
CA GLY A 153 8.43 -6.28 -4.19
C GLY A 153 7.22 -7.21 -4.40
N ALA A 154 6.52 -7.56 -3.32
CA ALA A 154 5.35 -8.46 -3.37
C ALA A 154 4.24 -7.94 -4.31
N ILE A 155 3.88 -6.64 -4.19
CA ILE A 155 2.87 -6.00 -5.04
C ILE A 155 3.33 -6.01 -6.51
N GLY A 156 4.53 -5.49 -6.79
CA GLY A 156 5.04 -5.41 -8.17
C GLY A 156 5.10 -6.77 -8.86
N ARG A 157 5.53 -7.82 -8.15
CA ARG A 157 5.54 -9.20 -8.67
C ARG A 157 4.14 -9.75 -8.92
N ARG A 158 3.18 -9.42 -8.05
CA ARG A 158 1.79 -9.86 -8.24
C ARG A 158 1.15 -9.17 -9.44
N VAL A 159 1.36 -7.85 -9.58
CA VAL A 159 0.90 -7.09 -10.76
C VAL A 159 1.55 -7.60 -12.04
N ALA A 160 2.85 -7.89 -12.01
CA ALA A 160 3.54 -8.45 -13.18
C ALA A 160 2.89 -9.74 -13.69
N LYS A 161 2.49 -10.65 -12.78
CA LYS A 161 1.77 -11.88 -13.14
C LYS A 161 0.42 -11.58 -13.83
N LEU A 162 -0.34 -10.62 -13.29
CA LEU A 162 -1.63 -10.25 -13.87
C LEU A 162 -1.46 -9.53 -15.22
N ALA A 163 -0.51 -8.60 -15.34
CA ALA A 163 -0.23 -7.91 -16.60
C ALA A 163 0.20 -8.91 -17.69
N LYS A 164 1.00 -9.92 -17.35
CA LYS A 164 1.34 -11.01 -18.29
C LYS A 164 0.12 -11.83 -18.73
N ALA A 165 -0.87 -12.02 -17.85
CA ALA A 165 -2.13 -12.69 -18.21
C ALA A 165 -3.04 -11.86 -19.13
N TYR A 166 -2.77 -10.54 -19.24
CA TYR A 166 -3.36 -9.66 -20.25
C TYR A 166 -2.47 -9.54 -21.53
N ASP A 167 -1.51 -10.45 -21.70
CA ASP A 167 -0.56 -10.46 -22.81
C ASP A 167 0.24 -9.16 -22.97
N MET A 168 0.50 -8.48 -21.86
CA MET A 168 1.33 -7.26 -21.84
C MET A 168 2.81 -7.60 -21.78
N GLU A 169 3.66 -6.72 -22.34
CA GLU A 169 5.07 -6.69 -21.99
C GLU A 169 5.24 -6.11 -20.59
N VAL A 170 6.09 -6.73 -19.75
CA VAL A 170 6.36 -6.23 -18.40
C VAL A 170 7.84 -5.88 -18.25
N ILE A 171 8.09 -4.64 -17.82
CA ILE A 171 9.41 -4.14 -17.46
C ILE A 171 9.38 -3.62 -16.02
N ALA A 172 10.39 -3.96 -15.22
CA ALA A 172 10.43 -3.53 -13.83
C ALA A 172 11.79 -2.93 -13.46
N SER A 173 11.80 -2.04 -12.46
CA SER A 173 13.04 -1.54 -11.89
C SER A 173 13.06 -1.57 -10.36
N GLY A 174 14.27 -1.67 -9.82
CA GLY A 174 14.56 -1.57 -8.39
C GLY A 174 15.92 -0.91 -8.13
N ARG A 175 16.30 -0.77 -6.86
CA ARG A 175 17.57 -0.14 -6.47
C ARG A 175 18.80 -0.98 -6.86
N SER A 176 18.68 -2.29 -6.81
CA SER A 176 19.77 -3.24 -7.04
C SER A 176 19.30 -4.39 -7.93
N ASN A 177 20.21 -5.29 -8.32
CA ASN A 177 19.89 -6.46 -9.14
C ASN A 177 19.29 -7.65 -8.37
N ASN A 178 19.02 -7.51 -7.07
CA ASN A 178 18.58 -8.62 -6.20
C ASN A 178 17.30 -9.33 -6.66
N HIS A 179 16.51 -8.68 -7.49
CA HIS A 179 15.27 -9.26 -8.02
C HIS A 179 15.40 -9.82 -9.45
N SER A 180 16.60 -9.82 -10.05
CA SER A 180 16.80 -10.23 -11.46
C SER A 180 16.37 -11.67 -11.72
N GLN A 181 16.73 -12.61 -10.85
CA GLN A 181 16.39 -14.03 -11.02
C GLN A 181 14.88 -14.26 -10.95
N ILE A 182 14.20 -13.65 -9.96
CA ILE A 182 12.75 -13.80 -9.84
C ILE A 182 12.01 -13.07 -10.97
N ALA A 183 12.54 -11.95 -11.46
CA ALA A 183 11.98 -11.28 -12.61
C ALA A 183 12.08 -12.15 -13.87
N GLN A 184 13.24 -12.77 -14.09
CA GLN A 184 13.46 -13.69 -15.20
C GLN A 184 12.49 -14.88 -15.16
N SER A 185 12.28 -15.49 -13.98
CA SER A 185 11.32 -16.60 -13.84
C SER A 185 9.86 -16.21 -14.11
N LEU A 186 9.55 -14.91 -14.02
CA LEU A 186 8.22 -14.34 -14.33
C LEU A 186 8.14 -13.79 -15.77
N GLY A 187 9.18 -13.94 -16.60
CA GLY A 187 9.23 -13.36 -17.93
C GLY A 187 9.19 -11.83 -17.96
N VAL A 188 9.76 -11.19 -16.92
CA VAL A 188 9.81 -9.73 -16.73
C VAL A 188 11.20 -9.22 -17.09
N LYS A 189 11.29 -8.19 -17.94
CA LYS A 189 12.55 -7.47 -18.16
C LYS A 189 12.86 -6.65 -16.91
N TYR A 190 13.97 -6.94 -16.24
CA TYR A 190 14.37 -6.25 -15.02
C TYR A 190 15.60 -5.37 -15.25
N CYS A 191 15.50 -4.13 -14.83
CA CYS A 191 16.56 -3.13 -14.83
C CYS A 191 16.78 -2.62 -13.41
N TRP A 192 17.93 -2.00 -13.11
CA TRP A 192 18.18 -1.47 -11.76
C TRP A 192 18.91 -0.13 -11.78
N GLY A 193 18.85 0.56 -10.66
CA GLY A 193 19.48 1.87 -10.50
C GLY A 193 18.80 2.98 -11.33
N LYS A 194 19.46 4.11 -11.42
CA LYS A 194 18.92 5.30 -12.10
C LYS A 194 18.64 5.07 -13.60
N GLN A 195 19.53 4.36 -14.27
CA GLN A 195 19.37 4.06 -15.70
C GLN A 195 18.20 3.10 -15.94
N GLY A 196 18.06 2.07 -15.09
CA GLY A 196 16.92 1.15 -15.17
C GLY A 196 15.59 1.85 -14.96
N MET A 197 15.53 2.78 -14.01
CA MET A 197 14.33 3.59 -13.79
C MET A 197 13.98 4.44 -15.03
N LYS A 198 14.96 5.11 -15.66
CA LYS A 198 14.74 5.88 -16.88
C LYS A 198 14.19 5.02 -18.02
N GLU A 199 14.69 3.80 -18.17
CA GLU A 199 14.20 2.87 -19.18
C GLU A 199 12.74 2.48 -18.90
N VAL A 200 12.38 2.18 -17.65
CA VAL A 200 10.99 1.88 -17.28
C VAL A 200 10.08 3.08 -17.57
N LEU A 201 10.45 4.29 -17.16
CA LEU A 201 9.67 5.51 -17.38
C LEU A 201 9.37 5.74 -18.88
N SER A 202 10.40 5.68 -19.73
CA SER A 202 10.25 6.00 -21.15
C SER A 202 9.51 4.96 -21.98
N ARG A 203 9.50 3.69 -21.53
CA ARG A 203 8.87 2.59 -22.28
C ARG A 203 7.44 2.29 -21.85
N SER A 204 7.05 2.68 -20.63
CA SER A 204 5.77 2.30 -20.05
C SER A 204 4.58 2.96 -20.72
N ASP A 205 3.55 2.17 -20.98
CA ASP A 205 2.19 2.66 -21.28
C ASP A 205 1.36 2.79 -20.00
N PHE A 206 1.62 1.91 -19.03
CA PHE A 206 1.13 2.00 -17.66
C PHE A 206 2.31 1.92 -16.72
N LEU A 207 2.44 2.86 -15.81
CA LEU A 207 3.53 2.93 -14.84
C LEU A 207 2.98 2.73 -13.42
N LEU A 208 3.34 1.62 -12.79
CA LEU A 208 3.05 1.35 -11.39
C LEU A 208 4.17 1.88 -10.48
N VAL A 209 3.80 2.61 -9.45
CA VAL A 209 4.67 2.94 -8.31
C VAL A 209 4.37 1.96 -7.18
N ALA A 210 5.33 1.09 -6.85
CA ALA A 210 5.18 0.03 -5.83
C ALA A 210 6.42 -0.07 -4.91
N THR A 211 6.99 1.07 -4.56
CA THR A 211 8.14 1.20 -3.64
C THR A 211 7.70 1.79 -2.30
N PRO A 212 8.37 1.49 -1.17
CA PRO A 212 8.08 2.15 0.10
C PRO A 212 8.48 3.63 0.07
N LEU A 213 7.84 4.43 0.93
CA LEU A 213 8.24 5.82 1.18
C LEU A 213 9.39 5.82 2.19
N ILE A 214 10.55 6.17 1.71
CA ILE A 214 11.78 6.37 2.49
C ILE A 214 12.47 7.64 1.99
N PRO A 215 13.48 8.20 2.66
CA PRO A 215 14.13 9.45 2.21
C PRO A 215 14.59 9.42 0.74
N SER A 216 15.07 8.28 0.25
CA SER A 216 15.52 8.14 -1.15
C SER A 216 14.40 7.96 -2.19
N THR A 217 13.15 7.79 -1.77
CA THR A 217 11.97 7.65 -2.64
C THR A 217 10.98 8.80 -2.48
N LEU A 218 11.24 9.73 -1.58
CA LEU A 218 10.47 10.97 -1.48
C LEU A 218 10.60 11.76 -2.79
N ASN A 219 9.46 12.10 -3.42
CA ASN A 219 9.39 12.76 -4.72
C ASN A 219 10.19 12.03 -5.83
N LEU A 220 10.30 10.70 -5.76
CA LEU A 220 11.00 9.89 -6.76
C LEU A 220 10.44 10.12 -8.18
N ILE A 221 9.13 10.30 -8.29
CA ILE A 221 8.44 10.68 -9.52
C ILE A 221 8.22 12.19 -9.49
N ASP A 222 9.24 12.90 -9.90
CA ASP A 222 9.29 14.36 -10.02
C ASP A 222 8.88 14.82 -11.43
N GLU A 223 9.03 16.12 -11.71
CA GLU A 223 8.73 16.71 -13.02
C GLU A 223 9.55 16.06 -14.15
N GLN A 224 10.84 15.76 -13.90
CA GLN A 224 11.72 15.16 -14.92
C GLN A 224 11.30 13.71 -15.21
N ALA A 225 10.93 12.97 -14.17
CA ALA A 225 10.41 11.61 -14.31
C ALA A 225 9.11 11.60 -15.12
N LEU A 226 8.16 12.49 -14.80
CA LEU A 226 6.91 12.64 -15.54
C LEU A 226 7.14 13.10 -16.99
N ALA A 227 8.07 14.00 -17.22
CA ALA A 227 8.43 14.47 -18.59
C ALA A 227 9.08 13.38 -19.44
N SER A 228 9.70 12.36 -18.81
CA SER A 228 10.29 11.22 -19.55
C SER A 228 9.28 10.12 -19.88
N MET A 229 8.06 10.19 -19.36
CA MET A 229 6.98 9.26 -19.68
C MET A 229 6.37 9.53 -21.06
N LYS A 230 5.74 8.52 -21.66
CA LYS A 230 4.98 8.72 -22.90
C LYS A 230 3.78 9.63 -22.66
N LYS A 231 3.49 10.55 -23.55
CA LYS A 231 2.27 11.39 -23.50
C LYS A 231 0.98 10.56 -23.43
N THR A 232 1.02 9.32 -23.92
CA THR A 232 -0.10 8.38 -23.92
C THR A 232 -0.13 7.45 -22.71
N SER A 233 0.78 7.61 -21.75
CA SER A 233 0.91 6.72 -20.60
C SER A 233 0.05 7.14 -19.42
N TYR A 234 -0.18 6.18 -18.52
CA TYR A 234 -0.91 6.34 -17.28
C TYR A 234 0.00 6.06 -16.08
N LEU A 235 -0.08 6.89 -15.04
CA LEU A 235 0.58 6.67 -13.75
C LEU A 235 -0.41 6.01 -12.77
N ILE A 236 0.01 4.95 -12.07
CA ILE A 236 -0.79 4.25 -11.07
C ILE A 236 -0.02 4.21 -9.76
N ASN A 237 -0.56 4.84 -8.69
CA ASN A 237 0.10 4.93 -7.40
C ASN A 237 -0.77 4.41 -6.24
N PRO A 238 -0.67 3.11 -5.90
CA PRO A 238 -1.23 2.54 -4.67
C PRO A 238 -0.23 2.53 -3.51
N ALA A 239 0.98 3.08 -3.65
CA ALA A 239 2.04 2.97 -2.65
C ALA A 239 1.93 4.03 -1.56
N ARG A 240 2.46 5.24 -1.80
CA ARG A 240 2.35 6.41 -0.92
C ARG A 240 2.30 7.68 -1.78
N GLY A 241 1.48 8.68 -1.38
CA GLY A 241 1.32 9.94 -2.11
C GLY A 241 2.65 10.64 -2.36
N HIS A 242 3.41 10.86 -1.32
CA HIS A 242 4.69 11.60 -1.37
C HIS A 242 5.83 10.95 -2.18
N ILE A 243 5.65 9.75 -2.73
CA ILE A 243 6.60 9.19 -3.70
C ILE A 243 6.49 9.91 -5.04
N VAL A 244 5.33 10.45 -5.34
CA VAL A 244 5.06 11.27 -6.52
C VAL A 244 4.97 12.73 -6.07
N ASN A 245 5.70 13.62 -6.70
CA ASN A 245 5.62 15.04 -6.38
C ASN A 245 4.23 15.58 -6.72
N GLU A 246 3.54 16.14 -5.72
CA GLU A 246 2.14 16.56 -5.82
C GLU A 246 1.91 17.61 -6.91
N TYR A 247 2.72 18.68 -6.90
CA TYR A 247 2.61 19.76 -7.87
C TYR A 247 2.93 19.28 -9.28
N ALA A 248 4.03 18.55 -9.44
CA ALA A 248 4.45 18.04 -10.74
C ALA A 248 3.40 17.11 -11.37
N LEU A 249 2.79 16.21 -10.58
CA LEU A 249 1.72 15.34 -11.06
C LEU A 249 0.48 16.14 -11.47
N TYR A 250 0.06 17.11 -10.63
CA TYR A 250 -1.08 17.96 -10.95
C TYR A 250 -0.89 18.71 -12.28
N GLN A 251 0.29 19.31 -12.47
CA GLN A 251 0.62 20.04 -13.72
C GLN A 251 0.69 19.08 -14.91
N ALA A 252 1.31 17.91 -14.75
CA ALA A 252 1.42 16.92 -15.84
C ALA A 252 0.03 16.43 -16.31
N LEU A 253 -0.91 16.26 -15.40
CA LEU A 253 -2.29 15.87 -15.73
C LEU A 253 -3.07 17.02 -16.36
N LYS A 254 -3.00 18.23 -15.77
CA LYS A 254 -3.69 19.44 -16.25
C LYS A 254 -3.23 19.82 -17.67
N GLU A 255 -1.95 19.76 -17.93
CA GLU A 255 -1.35 20.08 -19.22
C GLU A 255 -1.35 18.87 -20.20
N LYS A 256 -1.90 17.72 -19.78
CA LYS A 256 -1.95 16.49 -20.58
C LYS A 256 -0.56 16.04 -21.06
N LYS A 257 0.48 16.23 -20.23
CA LYS A 257 1.83 15.70 -20.47
C LYS A 257 1.86 14.18 -20.40
N ILE A 258 0.96 13.58 -19.59
CA ILE A 258 0.62 12.16 -19.57
C ILE A 258 -0.89 12.00 -19.80
N ALA A 259 -1.34 10.84 -20.21
CA ALA A 259 -2.76 10.61 -20.55
C ALA A 259 -3.67 10.65 -19.32
N GLY A 260 -3.19 10.19 -18.17
CA GLY A 260 -3.95 10.21 -16.93
C GLY A 260 -3.25 9.50 -15.78
N ALA A 261 -3.95 9.40 -14.64
CA ALA A 261 -3.44 8.71 -13.46
C ALA A 261 -4.55 7.98 -12.68
N ALA A 262 -4.16 6.99 -11.87
CA ALA A 262 -4.98 6.44 -10.80
C ALA A 262 -4.21 6.51 -9.47
N ILE A 263 -4.80 7.14 -8.47
CA ILE A 263 -4.18 7.42 -7.19
C ILE A 263 -5.07 6.88 -6.07
N ASP A 264 -4.51 6.00 -5.25
CA ASP A 264 -5.18 5.45 -4.07
C ASP A 264 -4.64 6.05 -2.76
N THR A 265 -3.41 6.55 -2.79
CA THR A 265 -2.71 7.10 -1.61
C THR A 265 -2.43 8.59 -1.79
N TRP A 266 -2.68 9.36 -0.73
CA TRP A 266 -2.80 10.81 -0.84
C TRP A 266 -1.75 11.57 -0.03
N TYR A 267 -1.79 12.88 -0.13
CA TYR A 267 -0.88 13.82 0.54
C TYR A 267 -1.45 14.30 1.87
N LYS A 268 -2.79 14.25 2.02
CA LYS A 268 -3.50 14.61 3.25
C LYS A 268 -4.51 13.53 3.57
N TYR A 269 -4.62 13.21 4.86
CA TYR A 269 -5.55 12.22 5.40
C TYR A 269 -6.38 12.84 6.52
N PRO A 270 -7.58 12.31 6.80
CA PRO A 270 -8.32 12.65 8.01
C PRO A 270 -7.46 12.41 9.25
N THR A 271 -7.51 13.33 10.20
CA THR A 271 -6.85 13.21 11.51
C THR A 271 -7.82 12.76 12.59
N GLU A 272 -9.12 13.01 12.37
CA GLU A 272 -10.22 12.59 13.24
C GLU A 272 -11.32 11.93 12.40
N GLU A 273 -12.18 11.11 13.02
CA GLU A 273 -13.24 10.36 12.33
C GLU A 273 -14.23 11.27 11.59
N THR A 274 -14.49 12.46 12.14
CA THR A 274 -15.39 13.46 11.55
C THR A 274 -14.72 14.38 10.53
N ASP A 275 -13.40 14.31 10.42
CA ASP A 275 -12.63 15.16 9.51
C ASP A 275 -12.76 14.67 8.06
N GLN A 276 -13.09 15.59 7.15
CA GLN A 276 -13.26 15.31 5.72
C GLN A 276 -12.35 16.23 4.88
N PRO A 277 -11.02 16.18 5.07
CA PRO A 277 -10.11 17.06 4.35
C PRO A 277 -10.09 16.73 2.86
N ARG A 278 -9.80 17.73 2.04
CA ARG A 278 -9.40 17.44 0.67
C ARG A 278 -8.07 16.66 0.68
N PRO A 279 -7.93 15.61 -0.15
CA PRO A 279 -6.80 14.68 -0.06
C PRO A 279 -5.47 15.28 -0.53
N SER A 280 -5.51 16.49 -1.09
CA SER A 280 -4.38 17.18 -1.72
C SER A 280 -4.50 18.70 -1.59
N THR A 281 -3.39 19.40 -1.84
CA THR A 281 -3.36 20.87 -1.93
C THR A 281 -3.90 21.34 -3.28
N TYR A 282 -3.59 20.61 -4.34
CA TYR A 282 -4.04 20.94 -5.70
C TYR A 282 -5.35 20.23 -6.05
N PRO A 283 -6.24 20.85 -6.86
CA PRO A 283 -7.58 20.37 -7.11
C PRO A 283 -7.62 19.22 -8.14
N PHE A 284 -7.04 18.06 -7.79
CA PHE A 284 -7.10 16.86 -8.63
C PHE A 284 -8.53 16.43 -8.96
N TRP A 285 -9.49 16.71 -8.08
CA TRP A 285 -10.92 16.38 -8.26
C TRP A 285 -11.61 17.17 -9.38
N GLU A 286 -10.95 18.20 -9.94
CA GLU A 286 -11.43 18.98 -11.08
C GLU A 286 -10.92 18.41 -12.41
N LEU A 287 -9.99 17.46 -12.39
CA LEU A 287 -9.41 16.87 -13.59
C LEU A 287 -10.29 15.70 -14.08
N ASP A 288 -10.38 15.56 -15.40
CA ASP A 288 -11.15 14.52 -16.08
C ASP A 288 -10.35 13.24 -16.40
N ASN A 289 -9.03 13.29 -16.18
CA ASN A 289 -8.09 12.22 -16.52
C ASN A 289 -7.43 11.55 -15.31
N ILE A 290 -8.12 11.54 -14.16
CA ILE A 290 -7.66 10.89 -12.94
C ILE A 290 -8.76 9.99 -12.34
N ILE A 291 -8.36 8.82 -11.83
CA ILE A 291 -9.16 7.99 -10.93
C ILE A 291 -8.62 8.19 -9.50
N MET A 292 -9.50 8.58 -8.59
CA MET A 292 -9.18 8.87 -7.19
C MET A 292 -9.92 7.87 -6.29
N THR A 293 -9.19 7.18 -5.41
CA THR A 293 -9.78 6.29 -4.40
C THR A 293 -9.20 6.56 -3.01
N PRO A 294 -9.97 6.34 -1.93
CA PRO A 294 -9.61 6.79 -0.58
C PRO A 294 -8.75 5.77 0.18
N HIS A 295 -7.63 5.34 -0.39
CA HIS A 295 -6.67 4.40 0.21
C HIS A 295 -7.31 3.04 0.57
N HIS A 296 -8.15 2.52 -0.31
CA HIS A 296 -8.89 1.28 -0.07
C HIS A 296 -8.40 0.07 -0.89
N SER A 297 -7.45 0.27 -1.81
CA SER A 297 -7.00 -0.80 -2.72
C SER A 297 -6.53 -2.08 -2.02
N GLY A 298 -6.02 -1.97 -0.80
CA GLY A 298 -5.59 -3.10 0.03
C GLY A 298 -6.58 -3.54 1.11
N ALA A 299 -7.70 -2.83 1.28
CA ALA A 299 -8.64 -3.01 2.39
C ALA A 299 -9.75 -4.01 2.03
N THR A 300 -9.48 -5.31 2.15
CA THR A 300 -10.43 -6.37 1.90
C THR A 300 -10.54 -7.33 3.08
N ASP A 301 -11.67 -8.05 3.17
CA ASP A 301 -11.86 -9.09 4.19
C ASP A 301 -10.75 -10.14 4.16
N GLY A 302 -10.34 -10.55 2.97
CA GLY A 302 -9.24 -11.50 2.80
C GLY A 302 -7.92 -10.97 3.35
N THR A 303 -7.61 -9.68 3.15
CA THR A 303 -6.41 -9.05 3.72
C THR A 303 -6.48 -9.00 5.23
N ARG A 304 -7.62 -8.56 5.79
CA ARG A 304 -7.83 -8.51 7.23
C ARG A 304 -7.63 -9.87 7.87
N ASN A 305 -8.28 -10.91 7.34
CA ASN A 305 -8.18 -12.26 7.87
C ASN A 305 -6.75 -12.81 7.84
N ARG A 306 -6.01 -12.62 6.74
CA ARG A 306 -4.62 -13.04 6.65
C ARG A 306 -3.70 -12.29 7.61
N ARG A 307 -3.94 -10.98 7.83
CA ARG A 307 -3.23 -10.17 8.82
C ARG A 307 -3.49 -10.66 10.23
N ALA A 308 -4.76 -10.92 10.57
CA ALA A 308 -5.12 -11.46 11.88
C ALA A 308 -4.46 -12.82 12.13
N GLN A 309 -4.41 -13.70 11.14
CA GLN A 309 -3.70 -14.99 11.23
C GLN A 309 -2.20 -14.81 11.48
N THR A 310 -1.54 -13.87 10.78
CA THR A 310 -0.10 -13.63 11.00
C THR A 310 0.19 -13.03 12.37
N VAL A 311 -0.64 -12.12 12.86
CA VAL A 311 -0.54 -11.57 14.22
C VAL A 311 -0.73 -12.70 15.23
N ALA A 312 -1.75 -13.53 15.07
CA ALA A 312 -2.02 -14.67 15.94
C ALA A 312 -0.86 -15.68 15.95
N GLU A 313 -0.31 -16.01 14.78
CA GLU A 313 0.87 -16.87 14.68
C GLU A 313 2.07 -16.31 15.44
N ASN A 314 2.32 -15.01 15.34
CA ASN A 314 3.41 -14.37 16.08
C ASN A 314 3.19 -14.39 17.60
N ILE A 315 1.95 -14.25 18.08
CA ILE A 315 1.62 -14.41 19.51
C ILE A 315 1.90 -15.86 19.95
N ASP A 316 1.47 -16.86 19.18
CA ASP A 316 1.70 -18.27 19.46
C ASP A 316 3.20 -18.61 19.46
N ARG A 317 3.96 -18.07 18.51
CA ARG A 317 5.44 -18.22 18.44
C ARG A 317 6.11 -17.61 19.67
N LEU A 318 5.74 -16.40 20.07
CA LEU A 318 6.27 -15.75 21.26
C LEU A 318 5.97 -16.56 22.53
N THR A 319 4.75 -17.08 22.66
CA THR A 319 4.34 -17.93 23.78
C THR A 319 5.17 -19.22 23.86
N SER A 320 5.49 -19.81 22.70
CA SER A 320 6.30 -21.05 22.63
C SER A 320 7.81 -20.80 22.61
N GLY A 321 8.27 -19.54 22.62
CA GLY A 321 9.69 -19.19 22.58
C GLY A 321 10.31 -19.36 21.19
N GLN A 322 9.51 -19.34 20.13
CA GLN A 322 9.97 -19.40 18.74
C GLN A 322 10.21 -17.99 18.19
N PRO A 323 11.13 -17.82 17.22
CA PRO A 323 11.34 -16.53 16.56
C PRO A 323 10.09 -16.08 15.81
N LEU A 324 9.80 -14.77 15.85
CA LEU A 324 8.69 -14.17 15.11
C LEU A 324 8.96 -14.22 13.61
N ILE A 325 7.88 -14.16 12.81
CA ILE A 325 7.94 -14.00 11.35
C ILE A 325 7.72 -12.55 10.97
N ASN A 326 8.26 -12.14 9.82
CA ASN A 326 8.18 -10.77 9.29
C ASN A 326 8.72 -9.72 10.28
N VAL A 327 9.80 -10.02 10.96
CA VAL A 327 10.51 -9.08 11.83
C VAL A 327 11.05 -7.93 10.99
N ILE A 328 10.97 -6.72 11.55
CA ILE A 328 11.47 -5.48 10.95
C ILE A 328 12.82 -5.16 11.58
N ASP A 329 13.82 -4.97 10.75
CA ASP A 329 15.12 -4.42 11.12
C ASP A 329 15.09 -2.90 10.84
N PHE A 330 15.34 -2.09 11.87
CA PHE A 330 15.35 -0.63 11.81
C PHE A 330 16.74 -0.06 11.51
#